data_1bb54aa1d49d1fb70588adab9eb3706b
#
_entry.id   1bb54aa1d49d1fb70588adab9eb3706b
#
_cell.length_a   1.000
_cell.length_b   1.000
_cell.length_c   1.000
_cell.angle_alpha   90.00
_cell.angle_beta   90.00
_cell.angle_gamma   90.00
#
_symmetry.space_group_name_H-M   'P 1'
#
loop_
_entity.id
_entity.type
_entity.pdbx_description
1 polymer ?
#
loop_
_entity_poly.entity_id
_entity_poly.type
_entity_poly.pdbx_seq_one_letter_code
_entity_poly.pdbx_strand_id
1 'polypeptide(L)'
;GVDYVATNACIQLLPSLDGKSIKTVESLKKADGTLHPVQDEMVKCHGSQCGFCTPGIVMSLVNLVQTNTSPVRQEITDALSGNLCRCTGYAPIIDATAKACEKKSALKVDDSADLPLLKEIKRASTPTMSLEGDIIVQPVVRTRKGNEFVSPATLAEVADYLVKHPTTTLLAGSTEIGLQVNKQFARPDHIMYLGNVKELRQVAETDKVWRIGAAVSLTKVEELVAKAYPDFAEVLRRFGSPPIRSTATLAGNIANGSPIGDSMPCLLALGANLVLRRGEKTRNVLLDNFYTG
;
A
#
# COMPACT_ATOMS: atom_id res chain seq x y z
N GLY A 1 -17.11 3.98 -7.62
CA GLY A 1 -16.92 2.73 -6.93
C GLY A 1 -15.90 2.85 -5.83
N VAL A 2 -15.69 1.81 -5.06
CA VAL A 2 -14.60 1.70 -4.08
C VAL A 2 -13.46 0.91 -4.72
N ASP A 3 -12.23 1.42 -4.58
CA ASP A 3 -11.04 0.68 -5.00
C ASP A 3 -10.54 -0.16 -3.82
N TYR A 4 -10.48 -1.47 -4.01
CA TYR A 4 -9.94 -2.39 -3.04
C TYR A 4 -8.44 -2.59 -3.24
N VAL A 5 -7.70 -2.53 -2.14
CA VAL A 5 -6.25 -2.68 -2.14
C VAL A 5 -5.86 -3.64 -1.04
N ALA A 6 -5.21 -4.75 -1.40
CA ALA A 6 -4.62 -5.63 -0.40
C ALA A 6 -3.40 -4.97 0.22
N THR A 7 -3.31 -4.98 1.55
CA THR A 7 -2.19 -4.40 2.28
C THR A 7 -1.72 -5.31 3.42
N ASN A 8 -0.48 -5.13 3.84
CA ASN A 8 0.09 -5.86 4.99
C ASN A 8 -0.24 -5.10 6.28
N ALA A 9 -1.23 -5.57 7.04
CA ALA A 9 -1.66 -4.92 8.29
C ALA A 9 -0.52 -4.73 9.31
N CYS A 10 0.50 -5.60 9.29
CA CYS A 10 1.62 -5.55 10.22
C CYS A 10 2.54 -4.32 10.07
N ILE A 11 2.47 -3.60 8.95
CA ILE A 11 3.32 -2.43 8.67
C ILE A 11 2.51 -1.16 8.41
N GLN A 12 1.17 -1.21 8.49
CA GLN A 12 0.34 -0.02 8.37
C GLN A 12 0.20 0.68 9.72
N LEU A 13 0.45 1.98 9.75
CA LEU A 13 0.19 2.79 10.92
C LEU A 13 -1.30 3.17 10.96
N LEU A 14 -1.96 2.90 12.09
CA LEU A 14 -3.40 3.10 12.25
C LEU A 14 -3.89 4.49 11.78
N PRO A 15 -3.23 5.61 12.10
CA PRO A 15 -3.69 6.92 11.64
C PRO A 15 -3.66 7.10 10.11
N SER A 16 -2.86 6.31 9.37
CA SER A 16 -2.86 6.35 7.90
C SER A 16 -4.09 5.71 7.26
N LEU A 17 -4.91 5.03 8.05
CA LEU A 17 -6.14 4.39 7.62
C LEU A 17 -7.38 5.29 7.77
N ASP A 18 -7.21 6.49 8.30
CA ASP A 18 -8.29 7.47 8.39
C ASP A 18 -8.97 7.70 7.03
N GLY A 19 -10.30 7.64 7.02
CA GLY A 19 -11.13 7.77 5.82
C GLY A 19 -11.08 6.57 4.88
N LYS A 20 -10.71 5.39 5.36
CA LYS A 20 -10.72 4.13 4.59
C LYS A 20 -11.61 3.09 5.26
N SER A 21 -12.28 2.25 4.47
CA SER A 21 -12.96 1.05 4.97
C SER A 21 -11.96 -0.10 5.03
N ILE A 22 -11.92 -0.80 6.16
CA ILE A 22 -11.02 -1.93 6.38
C ILE A 22 -11.85 -3.22 6.32
N LYS A 23 -11.45 -4.12 5.44
CA LYS A 23 -12.03 -5.47 5.32
C LYS A 23 -11.01 -6.50 5.78
N THR A 24 -11.44 -7.38 6.66
CA THR A 24 -10.67 -8.55 7.09
C THR A 24 -11.36 -9.83 6.62
N VAL A 25 -10.72 -10.98 6.79
CA VAL A 25 -11.24 -12.26 6.32
C VAL A 25 -12.60 -12.59 6.92
N GLU A 26 -12.87 -12.16 8.14
CA GLU A 26 -14.13 -12.36 8.86
C GLU A 26 -15.28 -11.58 8.20
N SER A 27 -14.99 -10.38 7.67
CA SER A 27 -16.01 -9.51 7.06
C SER A 27 -16.51 -10.01 5.69
N LEU A 28 -15.88 -11.03 5.12
CA LEU A 28 -16.26 -11.60 3.84
C LEU A 28 -17.50 -12.52 3.94
N LYS A 29 -17.75 -13.09 5.12
CA LYS A 29 -18.92 -13.92 5.39
C LYS A 29 -20.16 -13.05 5.53
N LYS A 30 -21.24 -13.41 4.84
CA LYS A 30 -22.51 -12.71 4.94
C LYS A 30 -23.17 -12.92 6.30
N ALA A 31 -24.15 -12.08 6.62
CA ALA A 31 -24.89 -12.17 7.89
C ALA A 31 -25.66 -13.50 8.06
N ASP A 32 -26.09 -14.11 6.95
CA ASP A 32 -26.76 -15.42 6.93
C ASP A 32 -25.79 -16.60 7.08
N GLY A 33 -24.49 -16.34 7.24
CA GLY A 33 -23.46 -17.36 7.36
C GLY A 33 -22.87 -17.83 6.02
N THR A 34 -23.37 -17.36 4.88
CA THR A 34 -22.85 -17.72 3.55
C THR A 34 -21.43 -17.22 3.37
N LEU A 35 -20.52 -18.13 3.00
CA LEU A 35 -19.11 -17.80 2.75
C LEU A 35 -18.96 -17.10 1.38
N HIS A 36 -17.96 -16.22 1.29
CA HIS A 36 -17.51 -15.71 0.01
C HIS A 36 -17.00 -16.87 -0.87
N PRO A 37 -17.20 -16.87 -2.21
CA PRO A 37 -16.80 -17.99 -3.08
C PRO A 37 -15.36 -18.44 -2.91
N VAL A 38 -14.42 -17.52 -2.70
CA VAL A 38 -13.02 -17.86 -2.42
C VAL A 38 -12.91 -18.64 -1.10
N GLN A 39 -13.59 -18.24 -0.04
CA GLN A 39 -13.59 -18.98 1.24
C GLN A 39 -14.20 -20.37 1.09
N ASP A 40 -15.34 -20.47 0.41
CA ASP A 40 -16.08 -21.70 0.17
C ASP A 40 -15.23 -22.72 -0.62
N GLU A 41 -14.61 -22.27 -1.72
CA GLU A 41 -13.77 -23.15 -2.53
C GLU A 41 -12.43 -23.50 -1.85
N MET A 42 -11.87 -22.61 -1.01
CA MET A 42 -10.70 -22.94 -0.16
C MET A 42 -10.99 -24.12 0.78
N VAL A 43 -12.21 -24.21 1.32
CA VAL A 43 -12.66 -25.35 2.12
C VAL A 43 -12.79 -26.60 1.26
N LYS A 44 -13.52 -26.52 0.13
CA LYS A 44 -13.80 -27.65 -0.75
C LYS A 44 -12.58 -28.27 -1.41
N CYS A 45 -11.62 -27.43 -1.76
CA CYS A 45 -10.36 -27.86 -2.40
C CYS A 45 -9.25 -28.17 -1.39
N HIS A 46 -9.54 -28.16 -0.09
CA HIS A 46 -8.54 -28.37 0.96
C HIS A 46 -7.34 -27.41 0.87
N GLY A 47 -7.61 -26.13 0.50
CA GLY A 47 -6.61 -25.07 0.36
C GLY A 47 -6.03 -24.56 1.68
N SER A 48 -6.45 -25.11 2.81
CA SER A 48 -5.96 -24.78 4.15
C SER A 48 -5.69 -26.07 4.95
N GLN A 49 -4.58 -26.10 5.68
CA GLN A 49 -4.23 -27.19 6.62
C GLN A 49 -4.04 -26.61 8.03
N CYS A 50 -2.87 -26.03 8.37
CA CYS A 50 -2.66 -25.45 9.70
C CYS A 50 -3.46 -24.14 9.92
N GLY A 51 -3.93 -23.49 8.86
CA GLY A 51 -4.76 -22.27 8.91
C GLY A 51 -3.98 -20.95 9.06
N PHE A 52 -2.70 -20.97 9.39
CA PHE A 52 -1.94 -19.77 9.72
C PHE A 52 -1.86 -18.76 8.56
N CYS A 53 -1.61 -19.23 7.33
CA CYS A 53 -1.52 -18.38 6.15
C CYS A 53 -2.89 -18.07 5.52
N THR A 54 -3.94 -18.78 5.90
CA THR A 54 -5.25 -18.77 5.23
C THR A 54 -5.90 -17.38 5.18
N PRO A 55 -5.93 -16.57 6.25
CA PRO A 55 -6.51 -15.23 6.20
C PRO A 55 -5.85 -14.33 5.15
N GLY A 56 -4.53 -14.27 5.13
CA GLY A 56 -3.77 -13.47 4.17
C GLY A 56 -3.97 -13.95 2.73
N ILE A 57 -3.93 -15.24 2.49
CA ILE A 57 -4.18 -15.86 1.18
C ILE A 57 -5.58 -15.51 0.68
N VAL A 58 -6.61 -15.71 1.50
CA VAL A 58 -8.00 -15.40 1.13
C VAL A 58 -8.14 -13.93 0.76
N MET A 59 -7.58 -13.01 1.56
CA MET A 59 -7.68 -11.57 1.28
C MET A 59 -6.94 -11.17 0.00
N SER A 60 -5.77 -11.75 -0.29
CA SER A 60 -5.05 -11.53 -1.55
C SER A 60 -5.84 -12.04 -2.76
N LEU A 61 -6.46 -13.20 -2.66
CA LEU A 61 -7.29 -13.78 -3.72
C LEU A 61 -8.59 -12.99 -3.91
N VAL A 62 -9.25 -12.58 -2.83
CA VAL A 62 -10.43 -11.71 -2.92
C VAL A 62 -10.08 -10.41 -3.63
N ASN A 63 -8.96 -9.78 -3.28
CA ASN A 63 -8.50 -8.58 -3.97
C ASN A 63 -8.28 -8.82 -5.48
N LEU A 64 -7.67 -9.94 -5.87
CA LEU A 64 -7.50 -10.31 -7.27
C LEU A 64 -8.85 -10.42 -7.99
N VAL A 65 -9.81 -11.16 -7.44
CA VAL A 65 -11.10 -11.39 -8.11
C VAL A 65 -12.04 -10.18 -8.08
N GLN A 66 -11.76 -9.15 -7.29
CA GLN A 66 -12.46 -7.86 -7.38
C GLN A 66 -12.19 -7.17 -8.72
N THR A 67 -10.98 -7.29 -9.25
CA THR A 67 -10.55 -6.62 -10.50
C THR A 67 -10.61 -7.56 -11.70
N ASN A 68 -10.24 -8.83 -11.53
CA ASN A 68 -10.22 -9.84 -12.59
C ASN A 68 -11.01 -11.08 -12.17
N THR A 69 -12.20 -11.26 -12.74
CA THR A 69 -13.09 -12.39 -12.44
C THR A 69 -12.74 -13.68 -13.21
N SER A 70 -11.71 -13.67 -14.02
CA SER A 70 -11.23 -14.82 -14.80
C SER A 70 -9.70 -14.82 -14.91
N PRO A 71 -8.99 -14.78 -13.77
CA PRO A 71 -7.53 -14.71 -13.78
C PRO A 71 -6.93 -15.99 -14.35
N VAL A 72 -5.87 -15.82 -15.14
CA VAL A 72 -5.05 -16.97 -15.56
C VAL A 72 -4.17 -17.45 -14.40
N ARG A 73 -3.65 -18.68 -14.51
CA ARG A 73 -2.83 -19.30 -13.44
C ARG A 73 -1.67 -18.40 -12.99
N GLN A 74 -1.01 -17.70 -13.93
CA GLN A 74 0.10 -16.81 -13.61
C GLN A 74 -0.36 -15.63 -12.73
N GLU A 75 -1.50 -15.02 -13.01
CA GLU A 75 -2.04 -13.91 -12.22
C GLU A 75 -2.41 -14.36 -10.79
N ILE A 76 -2.91 -15.61 -10.64
CA ILE A 76 -3.18 -16.18 -9.33
C ILE A 76 -1.87 -16.39 -8.55
N THR A 77 -0.82 -16.90 -9.18
CA THR A 77 0.48 -17.10 -8.53
C THR A 77 1.15 -15.78 -8.18
N ASP A 78 1.04 -14.77 -9.03
CA ASP A 78 1.55 -13.43 -8.76
C ASP A 78 0.82 -12.78 -7.58
N ALA A 79 -0.52 -12.90 -7.50
CA ALA A 79 -1.31 -12.42 -6.37
C ALA A 79 -0.90 -13.06 -5.04
N LEU A 80 -0.44 -14.31 -5.08
CA LEU A 80 0.01 -15.06 -3.91
C LEU A 80 1.47 -14.85 -3.53
N SER A 81 2.26 -14.12 -4.32
CA SER A 81 3.71 -14.01 -4.15
C SER A 81 4.16 -13.49 -2.78
N GLY A 82 3.30 -12.73 -2.08
CA GLY A 82 3.54 -12.26 -0.71
C GLY A 82 3.00 -13.15 0.40
N ASN A 83 2.39 -14.30 0.07
CA ASN A 83 1.70 -15.17 1.03
C ASN A 83 2.39 -16.54 1.10
N LEU A 84 3.17 -16.78 2.15
CA LEU A 84 3.87 -18.04 2.31
C LEU A 84 2.97 -19.11 2.94
N CYS A 85 2.84 -20.25 2.26
CA CYS A 85 2.22 -21.45 2.79
C CYS A 85 3.22 -22.63 2.78
N ARG A 86 3.47 -23.22 3.95
CA ARG A 86 4.39 -24.36 4.07
C ARG A 86 3.69 -25.71 3.91
N CYS A 87 2.36 -25.76 4.07
CA CYS A 87 1.63 -27.02 4.22
C CYS A 87 1.08 -27.59 2.91
N THR A 88 0.48 -26.73 2.03
CA THR A 88 -0.36 -27.20 0.93
C THR A 88 0.36 -27.39 -0.41
N GLY A 89 1.54 -26.79 -0.57
CA GLY A 89 2.23 -26.74 -1.86
C GLY A 89 1.54 -25.84 -2.90
N TYR A 90 0.56 -25.00 -2.48
CA TYR A 90 -0.19 -24.02 -3.27
C TYR A 90 -1.18 -24.57 -4.30
N ALA A 91 -0.99 -25.77 -4.86
CA ALA A 91 -1.89 -26.30 -5.89
C ALA A 91 -3.37 -26.26 -5.49
N PRO A 92 -3.79 -26.73 -4.29
CA PRO A 92 -5.19 -26.66 -3.87
C PRO A 92 -5.71 -25.22 -3.75
N ILE A 93 -4.83 -24.25 -3.42
CA ILE A 93 -5.19 -22.83 -3.30
C ILE A 93 -5.47 -22.24 -4.69
N ILE A 94 -4.62 -22.56 -5.67
CA ILE A 94 -4.78 -22.10 -7.05
C ILE A 94 -6.06 -22.69 -7.65
N ASP A 95 -6.30 -23.99 -7.43
CA ASP A 95 -7.49 -24.70 -7.91
C ASP A 95 -8.77 -24.14 -7.26
N ALA A 96 -8.73 -23.82 -5.96
CA ALA A 96 -9.82 -23.15 -5.26
C ALA A 96 -10.15 -21.80 -5.88
N THR A 97 -9.13 -21.02 -6.26
CA THR A 97 -9.32 -19.73 -6.90
C THR A 97 -9.98 -19.86 -8.27
N ALA A 98 -9.51 -20.80 -9.10
CA ALA A 98 -10.08 -21.06 -10.41
C ALA A 98 -11.56 -21.45 -10.31
N LYS A 99 -11.90 -22.37 -9.37
CA LYS A 99 -13.29 -22.78 -9.13
C LYS A 99 -14.17 -21.65 -8.56
N ALA A 100 -13.61 -20.81 -7.68
CA ALA A 100 -14.35 -19.64 -7.17
C ALA A 100 -14.73 -18.70 -8.32
N CYS A 101 -13.88 -18.54 -9.32
CA CYS A 101 -14.14 -17.71 -10.50
C CYS A 101 -15.25 -18.24 -11.42
N GLU A 102 -15.69 -19.48 -11.28
CA GLU A 102 -16.89 -20.00 -11.96
C GLU A 102 -18.17 -19.29 -11.43
N LYS A 103 -18.15 -18.78 -10.20
CA LYS A 103 -19.26 -18.09 -9.53
C LYS A 103 -19.17 -16.56 -9.68
N LYS A 104 -18.93 -16.06 -10.90
CA LYS A 104 -18.59 -14.65 -11.21
C LYS A 104 -19.49 -13.60 -10.54
N SER A 105 -20.80 -13.83 -10.49
CA SER A 105 -21.77 -12.89 -9.91
C SER A 105 -21.64 -12.71 -8.39
N ALA A 106 -21.03 -13.67 -7.69
CA ALA A 106 -20.88 -13.67 -6.24
C ALA A 106 -19.48 -13.22 -5.77
N LEU A 107 -18.56 -12.92 -6.69
CA LEU A 107 -17.18 -12.58 -6.37
C LEU A 107 -17.00 -11.16 -5.78
N LYS A 108 -17.94 -10.27 -6.08
CA LYS A 108 -17.82 -8.87 -5.61
C LYS A 108 -18.19 -8.76 -4.14
N VAL A 109 -17.33 -8.08 -3.40
CA VAL A 109 -17.61 -7.71 -2.02
C VAL A 109 -18.70 -6.64 -2.02
N ASP A 110 -19.69 -6.79 -1.15
CA ASP A 110 -20.74 -5.78 -0.99
C ASP A 110 -20.20 -4.59 -0.18
N ASP A 111 -20.17 -3.41 -0.81
CA ASP A 111 -19.73 -2.14 -0.24
C ASP A 111 -20.86 -1.11 -0.10
N SER A 112 -22.10 -1.56 -0.28
CA SER A 112 -23.29 -0.69 -0.26
C SER A 112 -23.44 0.08 1.05
N ALA A 113 -23.09 -0.54 2.17
CA ALA A 113 -23.12 0.09 3.50
C ALA A 113 -21.94 1.05 3.73
N ASP A 114 -20.78 0.77 3.16
CA ASP A 114 -19.54 1.57 3.39
C ASP A 114 -19.52 2.84 2.56
N LEU A 115 -20.04 2.78 1.34
CA LEU A 115 -19.94 3.88 0.38
C LEU A 115 -20.60 5.19 0.85
N PRO A 116 -21.81 5.18 1.45
CA PRO A 116 -22.37 6.38 2.06
C PRO A 116 -21.50 6.94 3.19
N LEU A 117 -21.05 6.09 4.11
CA LEU A 117 -20.22 6.49 5.24
C LEU A 117 -18.89 7.13 4.78
N LEU A 118 -18.22 6.52 3.79
CA LEU A 118 -16.99 7.07 3.23
C LEU A 118 -17.19 8.44 2.56
N LYS A 119 -18.37 8.68 1.96
CA LYS A 119 -18.71 9.98 1.36
C LYS A 119 -19.01 11.05 2.41
N GLU A 120 -19.53 10.67 3.56
CA GLU A 120 -19.86 11.58 4.67
C GLU A 120 -18.62 12.01 5.45
N ILE A 121 -17.51 11.28 5.36
CA ILE A 121 -16.27 11.63 6.03
C ILE A 121 -15.76 12.96 5.47
N LYS A 122 -16.02 14.04 6.22
CA LYS A 122 -15.46 15.36 5.94
C LYS A 122 -14.13 15.48 6.65
N ARG A 123 -13.06 15.55 5.87
CA ARG A 123 -11.74 15.81 6.43
C ARG A 123 -11.58 17.29 6.72
N ALA A 124 -11.15 17.61 7.93
CA ALA A 124 -10.56 18.91 8.23
C ALA A 124 -9.34 19.15 7.34
N SER A 125 -8.91 20.38 7.17
CA SER A 125 -7.81 20.75 6.29
C SER A 125 -6.50 20.02 6.61
N THR A 126 -6.22 19.72 7.86
CA THR A 126 -5.03 18.95 8.29
C THR A 126 -5.34 18.27 9.61
N PRO A 127 -5.84 17.02 9.57
CA PRO A 127 -6.05 16.28 10.82
C PRO A 127 -4.71 16.04 11.51
N THR A 128 -4.62 16.49 12.74
CA THR A 128 -3.48 16.26 13.62
C THR A 128 -3.94 15.40 14.78
N MET A 129 -3.21 14.32 15.03
CA MET A 129 -3.38 13.52 16.24
C MET A 129 -2.18 13.77 17.15
N SER A 130 -2.43 14.24 18.35
CA SER A 130 -1.44 14.31 19.43
C SER A 130 -1.86 13.37 20.55
N LEU A 131 -0.89 12.68 21.13
CA LEU A 131 -1.10 11.87 22.31
C LEU A 131 -0.65 12.68 23.53
N GLU A 132 -1.63 13.13 24.32
CA GLU A 132 -1.36 13.76 25.61
C GLU A 132 -1.44 12.69 26.71
N GLY A 133 -0.32 12.49 27.40
CA GLY A 133 -0.22 11.57 28.53
C GLY A 133 0.39 10.20 28.19
N ASP A 134 0.59 9.41 29.23
CA ASP A 134 1.07 8.03 29.10
C ASP A 134 -0.10 7.09 28.85
N ILE A 135 -0.26 6.60 27.63
CA ILE A 135 -1.15 5.49 27.35
C ILE A 135 -0.40 4.20 27.72
N ILE A 136 -0.79 3.60 28.85
CA ILE A 136 -0.28 2.29 29.26
C ILE A 136 -1.15 1.22 28.60
N VAL A 137 -0.68 0.67 27.49
CA VAL A 137 -1.21 -0.58 26.93
C VAL A 137 -0.36 -1.70 27.49
N GLN A 138 -0.96 -2.57 28.30
CA GLN A 138 -0.23 -3.68 28.91
C GLN A 138 0.26 -4.69 27.85
N PRO A 139 1.49 -5.26 28.02
CA PRO A 139 2.52 -4.85 28.97
C PRO A 139 3.63 -4.03 28.30
N VAL A 140 3.73 -2.77 28.66
CA VAL A 140 4.89 -1.91 28.33
C VAL A 140 4.93 -1.30 26.92
N VAL A 141 3.94 -0.52 26.54
CA VAL A 141 4.15 0.54 25.54
C VAL A 141 3.95 1.89 26.21
N ARG A 142 5.02 2.61 26.50
CA ARG A 142 4.96 4.00 26.93
C ARG A 142 4.91 4.88 25.68
N THR A 143 3.81 5.61 25.47
CA THR A 143 3.80 6.73 24.53
C THR A 143 4.43 7.94 25.21
N ARG A 144 5.35 8.61 24.54
CA ARG A 144 5.92 9.87 25.04
C ARG A 144 4.94 11.01 24.79
N LYS A 145 4.80 11.89 25.77
CA LYS A 145 4.10 13.17 25.59
C LYS A 145 4.77 13.97 24.46
N GLY A 146 3.99 14.39 23.47
CA GLY A 146 4.48 15.21 22.36
C GLY A 146 4.67 14.49 21.02
N ASN A 147 4.31 13.20 20.88
CA ASN A 147 4.29 12.54 19.59
C ASN A 147 3.16 13.08 18.74
N GLU A 148 3.45 13.42 17.49
CA GLU A 148 2.48 14.02 16.58
C GLU A 148 2.41 13.26 15.26
N PHE A 149 1.18 13.03 14.77
CA PHE A 149 0.90 12.52 13.44
C PHE A 149 0.07 13.54 12.68
N VAL A 150 0.60 14.05 11.56
CA VAL A 150 -0.07 15.02 10.69
C VAL A 150 -0.37 14.44 9.32
N SER A 151 -1.53 14.78 8.76
CA SER A 151 -1.98 14.29 7.46
C SER A 151 -2.44 15.47 6.59
N PRO A 152 -1.52 16.19 5.95
CA PRO A 152 -1.84 17.33 5.11
C PRO A 152 -2.63 16.92 3.86
N ALA A 153 -3.48 17.83 3.36
CA ALA A 153 -4.27 17.61 2.17
C ALA A 153 -3.61 18.19 0.90
N THR A 154 -2.70 19.17 1.07
CA THR A 154 -2.07 19.89 -0.03
C THR A 154 -0.54 19.89 0.08
N LEU A 155 0.12 20.07 -1.06
CA LEU A 155 1.58 20.19 -1.12
C LEU A 155 2.10 21.47 -0.43
N ALA A 156 1.30 22.52 -0.37
CA ALA A 156 1.63 23.75 0.35
C ALA A 156 1.72 23.47 1.86
N GLU A 157 0.70 22.83 2.44
CA GLU A 157 0.71 22.43 3.86
C GLU A 157 1.93 21.56 4.22
N VAL A 158 2.29 20.61 3.35
CA VAL A 158 3.52 19.78 3.52
C VAL A 158 4.75 20.67 3.59
N ALA A 159 4.90 21.58 2.62
CA ALA A 159 6.08 22.42 2.50
C ALA A 159 6.24 23.37 3.70
N ASP A 160 5.13 23.98 4.13
CA ASP A 160 5.09 24.93 5.27
C ASP A 160 5.39 24.23 6.60
N TYR A 161 4.81 23.03 6.79
CA TYR A 161 5.07 22.25 8.00
C TYR A 161 6.53 21.82 8.10
N LEU A 162 7.13 21.33 7.01
CA LEU A 162 8.52 20.87 7.00
C LEU A 162 9.55 21.98 7.20
N VAL A 163 9.22 23.23 6.87
CA VAL A 163 10.07 24.39 7.21
C VAL A 163 10.14 24.58 8.71
N LYS A 164 9.03 24.38 9.42
CA LYS A 164 8.92 24.54 10.88
C LYS A 164 9.42 23.31 11.64
N HIS A 165 9.26 22.13 11.06
CA HIS A 165 9.58 20.83 11.67
C HIS A 165 10.50 20.00 10.74
N PRO A 166 11.77 20.38 10.54
CA PRO A 166 12.65 19.78 9.54
C PRO A 166 13.07 18.34 9.82
N THR A 167 12.86 17.84 11.04
CA THR A 167 13.16 16.47 11.46
C THR A 167 11.98 15.51 11.36
N THR A 168 10.86 15.97 10.79
CA THR A 168 9.65 15.15 10.63
C THR A 168 9.90 13.94 9.74
N THR A 169 9.49 12.77 10.20
CA THR A 169 9.53 11.53 9.41
C THR A 169 8.42 11.55 8.37
N LEU A 170 8.78 11.44 7.10
CA LEU A 170 7.81 11.38 5.99
C LEU A 170 7.31 9.96 5.80
N LEU A 171 6.01 9.77 5.88
CA LEU A 171 5.32 8.50 5.70
C LEU A 171 4.49 8.53 4.41
N ALA A 172 4.82 7.68 3.45
CA ALA A 172 3.97 7.46 2.27
C ALA A 172 3.29 6.08 2.35
N GLY A 173 3.99 5.03 1.93
CA GLY A 173 3.46 3.67 1.88
C GLY A 173 3.66 2.82 3.12
N SER A 174 4.34 3.32 4.13
CA SER A 174 4.64 2.63 5.40
C SER A 174 5.54 1.37 5.30
N THR A 175 5.94 0.95 4.11
CA THR A 175 6.66 -0.31 3.91
C THR A 175 8.08 -0.32 4.49
N GLU A 176 8.70 0.84 4.70
CA GLU A 176 9.98 0.99 5.42
C GLU A 176 9.76 1.45 6.85
N ILE A 177 9.02 2.55 7.04
CA ILE A 177 8.79 3.13 8.38
C ILE A 177 8.07 2.12 9.29
N GLY A 178 7.10 1.35 8.75
CA GLY A 178 6.44 0.28 9.49
C GLY A 178 7.41 -0.81 9.97
N LEU A 179 8.44 -1.14 9.19
CA LEU A 179 9.49 -2.09 9.61
C LEU A 179 10.40 -1.47 10.66
N GLN A 180 10.77 -0.20 10.53
CA GLN A 180 11.56 0.49 11.55
C GLN A 180 10.83 0.49 12.90
N VAL A 181 9.52 0.75 12.90
CA VAL A 181 8.69 0.71 14.12
C VAL A 181 8.62 -0.72 14.68
N ASN A 182 8.31 -1.73 13.84
CA ASN A 182 8.00 -3.08 14.33
C ASN A 182 9.26 -3.95 14.59
N LYS A 183 10.34 -3.74 13.84
CA LYS A 183 11.54 -4.56 13.92
C LYS A 183 12.70 -3.87 14.63
N GLN A 184 12.81 -2.55 14.46
CA GLN A 184 13.88 -1.77 15.07
C GLN A 184 13.41 -0.99 16.30
N PHE A 185 12.10 -1.06 16.62
CA PHE A 185 11.46 -0.35 17.73
C PHE A 185 11.67 1.16 17.67
N ALA A 186 11.81 1.71 16.45
CA ALA A 186 11.91 3.14 16.22
C ALA A 186 10.65 3.86 16.72
N ARG A 187 10.82 5.03 17.26
CA ARG A 187 9.74 5.86 17.82
C ARG A 187 9.88 7.29 17.33
N PRO A 188 9.51 7.57 16.06
CA PRO A 188 9.56 8.92 15.52
C PRO A 188 8.64 9.84 16.34
N ASP A 189 9.14 11.02 16.72
CA ASP A 189 8.35 11.99 17.48
C ASP A 189 7.31 12.68 16.60
N HIS A 190 7.66 12.99 15.35
CA HIS A 190 6.77 13.60 14.37
C HIS A 190 6.71 12.76 13.11
N ILE A 191 5.49 12.40 12.68
CA ILE A 191 5.22 11.66 11.45
C ILE A 191 4.28 12.49 10.58
N MET A 192 4.61 12.68 9.31
CA MET A 192 3.74 13.28 8.32
C MET A 192 3.32 12.27 7.26
N TYR A 193 2.02 12.04 7.13
CA TYR A 193 1.46 11.13 6.14
C TYR A 193 1.18 11.84 4.81
N LEU A 194 1.87 11.45 3.76
CA LEU A 194 1.79 12.04 2.43
C LEU A 194 0.67 11.43 1.56
N GLY A 195 0.11 10.30 1.96
CA GLY A 195 -0.87 9.57 1.15
C GLY A 195 -2.19 10.30 0.91
N ASN A 196 -2.50 11.37 1.66
CA ASN A 196 -3.70 12.19 1.48
C ASN A 196 -3.46 13.45 0.62
N VAL A 197 -2.20 13.77 0.28
CA VAL A 197 -1.85 14.93 -0.54
C VAL A 197 -2.21 14.66 -1.99
N LYS A 198 -3.20 15.37 -2.51
CA LYS A 198 -3.78 15.12 -3.84
C LYS A 198 -2.75 15.26 -4.96
N GLU A 199 -1.93 16.30 -4.91
CA GLU A 199 -0.90 16.59 -5.93
C GLU A 199 0.17 15.49 -5.98
N LEU A 200 0.49 14.87 -4.84
CA LEU A 200 1.48 13.80 -4.78
C LEU A 200 0.96 12.44 -5.26
N ARG A 201 -0.34 12.30 -5.46
CA ARG A 201 -0.98 11.09 -5.99
C ARG A 201 -1.24 11.12 -7.49
N GLN A 202 -0.91 12.24 -8.14
CA GLN A 202 -1.18 12.45 -9.56
C GLN A 202 -0.04 11.91 -10.43
N VAL A 203 -0.43 11.43 -11.60
CA VAL A 203 0.46 11.16 -12.73
C VAL A 203 0.03 12.08 -13.85
N ALA A 204 0.96 12.90 -14.35
CA ALA A 204 0.77 13.71 -15.53
C ALA A 204 1.66 13.17 -16.66
N GLU A 205 1.05 12.87 -17.79
CA GLU A 205 1.71 12.34 -18.98
C GLU A 205 1.71 13.41 -20.07
N THR A 206 2.88 13.58 -20.68
CA THR A 206 3.06 14.36 -21.91
C THR A 206 3.76 13.49 -22.93
N ASP A 207 3.82 13.93 -24.20
CA ASP A 207 4.49 13.17 -25.28
C ASP A 207 5.97 12.85 -25.00
N LYS A 208 6.58 13.55 -24.05
CA LYS A 208 8.02 13.45 -23.77
C LYS A 208 8.37 12.97 -22.37
N VAL A 209 7.52 13.22 -21.38
CA VAL A 209 7.83 12.91 -19.98
C VAL A 209 6.59 12.52 -19.19
N TRP A 210 6.78 11.63 -18.23
CA TRP A 210 5.84 11.39 -17.16
C TRP A 210 6.28 12.12 -15.88
N ARG A 211 5.37 12.87 -15.29
CA ARG A 211 5.56 13.45 -13.97
C ARG A 211 4.76 12.61 -12.97
N ILE A 212 5.48 11.90 -12.11
CA ILE A 212 4.92 10.96 -11.15
C ILE A 212 5.01 11.57 -9.76
N GLY A 213 3.87 11.73 -9.09
CA GLY A 213 3.82 12.27 -7.73
C GLY A 213 4.44 11.34 -6.69
N ALA A 214 4.98 11.91 -5.62
CA ALA A 214 5.74 11.16 -4.60
C ALA A 214 4.93 10.11 -3.84
N ALA A 215 3.61 10.20 -3.81
CA ALA A 215 2.72 9.23 -3.18
C ALA A 215 2.06 8.25 -4.18
N VAL A 216 2.52 8.20 -5.43
CA VAL A 216 2.06 7.21 -6.42
C VAL A 216 2.64 5.84 -6.08
N SER A 217 1.76 4.83 -5.99
CA SER A 217 2.16 3.47 -5.63
C SER A 217 2.96 2.78 -6.75
N LEU A 218 3.78 1.80 -6.36
CA LEU A 218 4.54 1.00 -7.34
C LEU A 218 3.62 0.19 -8.26
N THR A 219 2.46 -0.27 -7.79
CA THR A 219 1.44 -0.90 -8.66
C THR A 219 1.00 0.07 -9.75
N LYS A 220 0.73 1.34 -9.40
CA LYS A 220 0.33 2.33 -10.40
C LYS A 220 1.44 2.68 -11.37
N VAL A 221 2.69 2.67 -10.91
CA VAL A 221 3.86 2.86 -11.78
C VAL A 221 4.04 1.67 -12.71
N GLU A 222 3.89 0.43 -12.22
CA GLU A 222 3.93 -0.79 -13.03
C GLU A 222 2.91 -0.71 -14.20
N GLU A 223 1.66 -0.35 -13.92
CA GLU A 223 0.62 -0.15 -14.93
C GLU A 223 1.00 0.95 -15.95
N LEU A 224 1.56 2.05 -15.47
CA LEU A 224 1.97 3.19 -16.30
C LEU A 224 3.08 2.80 -17.30
N VAL A 225 4.11 2.11 -16.81
CA VAL A 225 5.29 1.79 -17.61
C VAL A 225 5.09 0.56 -18.51
N ALA A 226 4.10 -0.29 -18.24
CA ALA A 226 3.92 -1.59 -18.90
C ALA A 226 3.88 -1.51 -20.43
N LYS A 227 3.29 -0.45 -20.99
CA LYS A 227 3.16 -0.28 -22.43
C LYS A 227 4.43 0.25 -23.10
N ALA A 228 5.09 1.21 -22.47
CA ALA A 228 6.24 1.90 -23.09
C ALA A 228 7.59 1.27 -22.67
N TYR A 229 7.66 0.71 -21.48
CA TYR A 229 8.87 0.10 -20.91
C TYR A 229 8.53 -1.25 -20.26
N PRO A 230 8.19 -2.28 -21.08
CA PRO A 230 7.75 -3.58 -20.56
C PRO A 230 8.79 -4.27 -19.67
N ASP A 231 10.08 -4.09 -19.94
CA ASP A 231 11.15 -4.64 -19.09
C ASP A 231 11.16 -4.01 -17.70
N PHE A 232 10.91 -2.71 -17.58
CA PHE A 232 10.76 -2.05 -16.30
C PHE A 232 9.50 -2.52 -15.57
N ALA A 233 8.39 -2.69 -16.27
CA ALA A 233 7.18 -3.29 -15.69
C ALA A 233 7.44 -4.70 -15.14
N GLU A 234 8.21 -5.52 -15.85
CA GLU A 234 8.59 -6.87 -15.40
C GLU A 234 9.47 -6.84 -14.15
N VAL A 235 10.39 -5.88 -14.03
CA VAL A 235 11.16 -5.66 -12.80
C VAL A 235 10.21 -5.34 -11.64
N LEU A 236 9.26 -4.40 -11.85
CA LEU A 236 8.30 -4.02 -10.82
C LEU A 236 7.36 -5.17 -10.45
N ARG A 237 6.90 -5.97 -11.42
CA ARG A 237 6.06 -7.16 -11.17
C ARG A 237 6.72 -8.15 -10.23
N ARG A 238 8.04 -8.32 -10.33
CA ARG A 238 8.84 -9.21 -9.46
C ARG A 238 9.30 -8.54 -8.18
N PHE A 239 9.26 -7.22 -8.11
CA PHE A 239 9.70 -6.47 -6.93
C PHE A 239 8.66 -6.54 -5.82
N GLY A 240 9.05 -7.08 -4.66
CA GLY A 240 8.16 -7.22 -3.51
C GLY A 240 6.97 -8.14 -3.81
N SER A 241 5.82 -7.80 -3.26
CA SER A 241 4.55 -8.52 -3.47
C SER A 241 3.43 -7.53 -3.77
N PRO A 242 2.28 -7.97 -4.33
CA PRO A 242 1.15 -7.08 -4.58
C PRO A 242 0.73 -6.24 -3.36
N PRO A 243 0.58 -6.80 -2.13
CA PRO A 243 0.27 -5.99 -0.94
C PRO A 243 1.36 -4.98 -0.57
N ILE A 244 2.61 -5.21 -0.93
CA ILE A 244 3.70 -4.24 -0.74
C ILE A 244 3.66 -3.19 -1.84
N ARG A 245 3.59 -3.58 -3.13
CA ARG A 245 3.58 -2.63 -4.25
C ARG A 245 2.37 -1.70 -4.25
N SER A 246 1.24 -2.16 -3.73
CA SER A 246 0.01 -1.36 -3.64
C SER A 246 0.11 -0.17 -2.69
N THR A 247 1.00 -0.25 -1.70
CA THR A 247 1.22 0.81 -0.70
C THR A 247 2.57 1.49 -0.85
N ALA A 248 3.65 0.74 -1.16
CA ALA A 248 4.97 1.31 -1.43
C ALA A 248 4.90 2.32 -2.59
N THR A 249 5.62 3.43 -2.48
CA THR A 249 5.64 4.49 -3.49
C THR A 249 6.97 4.55 -4.22
N LEU A 250 6.94 5.02 -5.48
CA LEU A 250 8.18 5.16 -6.26
C LEU A 250 9.16 6.11 -5.57
N ALA A 251 8.70 7.29 -5.15
CA ALA A 251 9.57 8.25 -4.47
C ALA A 251 10.03 7.74 -3.10
N GLY A 252 9.21 6.96 -2.38
CA GLY A 252 9.63 6.31 -1.14
C GLY A 252 10.74 5.30 -1.37
N ASN A 253 10.67 4.51 -2.45
CA ASN A 253 11.73 3.58 -2.83
C ASN A 253 13.03 4.29 -3.18
N ILE A 254 12.95 5.40 -3.94
CA ILE A 254 14.11 6.25 -4.26
C ILE A 254 14.70 6.88 -2.98
N ALA A 255 13.86 7.51 -2.16
CA ALA A 255 14.32 8.23 -0.97
C ALA A 255 14.95 7.33 0.09
N ASN A 256 14.49 6.08 0.18
CA ASN A 256 15.07 5.08 1.07
C ASN A 256 16.48 4.65 0.62
N GLY A 257 16.77 4.68 -0.69
CA GLY A 257 18.08 4.31 -1.22
C GLY A 257 18.54 2.89 -0.87
N SER A 258 17.59 1.97 -0.65
CA SER A 258 17.90 0.59 -0.26
C SER A 258 18.67 -0.13 -1.37
N PRO A 259 19.74 -0.89 -1.02
CA PRO A 259 20.46 -1.71 -2.00
C PRO A 259 19.60 -2.79 -2.65
N ILE A 260 18.42 -3.09 -2.10
CA ILE A 260 17.42 -4.00 -2.69
C ILE A 260 16.26 -3.25 -3.34
N GLY A 261 16.41 -1.96 -3.62
CA GLY A 261 15.39 -1.14 -4.27
C GLY A 261 15.54 -1.19 -5.79
N ASP A 262 14.82 -2.08 -6.47
CA ASP A 262 15.04 -2.42 -7.87
C ASP A 262 14.56 -1.35 -8.88
N SER A 263 13.82 -0.32 -8.43
CA SER A 263 13.37 0.75 -9.33
C SER A 263 14.49 1.71 -9.73
N MET A 264 15.51 1.93 -8.88
CA MET A 264 16.56 2.92 -9.12
C MET A 264 17.41 2.63 -10.38
N PRO A 265 17.91 1.41 -10.63
CA PRO A 265 18.66 1.14 -11.84
C PRO A 265 17.89 1.43 -13.13
N CYS A 266 16.60 1.09 -13.16
CA CYS A 266 15.73 1.38 -14.30
C CYS A 266 15.54 2.90 -14.50
N LEU A 267 15.32 3.62 -13.41
CA LEU A 267 15.14 5.07 -13.45
C LEU A 267 16.43 5.81 -13.84
N LEU A 268 17.60 5.34 -13.40
CA LEU A 268 18.91 5.85 -13.84
C LEU A 268 19.08 5.66 -15.34
N ALA A 269 18.82 4.46 -15.86
CA ALA A 269 18.90 4.18 -17.30
C ALA A 269 17.94 5.04 -18.13
N LEU A 270 16.79 5.44 -17.57
CA LEU A 270 15.83 6.33 -18.21
C LEU A 270 16.15 7.83 -18.01
N GLY A 271 17.24 8.18 -17.33
CA GLY A 271 17.61 9.57 -17.09
C GLY A 271 16.62 10.34 -16.22
N ALA A 272 16.07 9.68 -15.20
CA ALA A 272 15.05 10.26 -14.35
C ALA A 272 15.54 11.50 -13.59
N ASN A 273 14.64 12.49 -13.46
CA ASN A 273 14.86 13.71 -12.70
C ASN A 273 13.93 13.75 -11.48
N LEU A 274 14.45 14.24 -10.36
CA LEU A 274 13.71 14.48 -9.14
C LEU A 274 13.39 15.97 -9.01
N VAL A 275 12.12 16.28 -8.74
CA VAL A 275 11.68 17.62 -8.39
C VAL A 275 11.60 17.71 -6.87
N LEU A 276 12.57 18.35 -6.25
CA LEU A 276 12.66 18.53 -4.81
C LEU A 276 12.09 19.89 -4.40
N ARG A 277 11.33 19.93 -3.30
CA ARG A 277 10.73 21.16 -2.77
C ARG A 277 11.10 21.37 -1.30
N ARG A 278 11.42 22.63 -0.94
CA ARG A 278 11.56 23.11 0.44
C ARG A 278 10.91 24.48 0.58
N GLY A 279 9.81 24.56 1.31
CA GLY A 279 8.98 25.77 1.34
C GLY A 279 8.51 26.11 -0.06
N GLU A 280 8.78 27.33 -0.51
CA GLU A 280 8.45 27.81 -1.87
C GLU A 280 9.52 27.46 -2.91
N LYS A 281 10.72 27.10 -2.48
CA LYS A 281 11.84 26.80 -3.39
C LYS A 281 11.73 25.37 -3.95
N THR A 282 11.92 25.25 -5.26
CA THR A 282 12.01 23.97 -5.97
C THR A 282 13.36 23.87 -6.69
N ARG A 283 13.87 22.65 -6.82
CA ARG A 283 15.03 22.35 -7.66
C ARG A 283 14.84 21.01 -8.36
N ASN A 284 15.41 20.90 -9.55
CA ASN A 284 15.49 19.64 -10.30
C ASN A 284 16.89 19.04 -10.06
N VAL A 285 16.93 17.73 -9.81
CA VAL A 285 18.16 16.98 -9.59
C VAL A 285 18.08 15.70 -10.44
N LEU A 286 19.07 15.43 -11.26
CA LEU A 286 19.22 14.13 -11.91
C LEU A 286 19.33 13.06 -10.82
N LEU A 287 18.72 11.90 -11.04
CA LEU A 287 18.78 10.81 -10.05
C LEU A 287 20.22 10.38 -9.77
N ASP A 288 21.11 10.42 -10.77
CA ASP A 288 22.55 10.17 -10.63
C ASP A 288 23.23 11.05 -9.57
N ASN A 289 22.75 12.27 -9.39
CA ASN A 289 23.31 13.25 -8.46
C ASN A 289 22.52 13.35 -7.14
N PHE A 290 21.54 12.47 -6.93
CA PHE A 290 20.69 12.52 -5.74
C PHE A 290 21.37 11.90 -4.52
N TYR A 291 22.03 10.77 -4.72
CA TYR A 291 22.76 10.09 -3.65
C TYR A 291 24.15 10.66 -3.53
N THR A 292 24.51 11.11 -2.33
CA THR A 292 25.77 11.81 -2.04
C THR A 292 26.75 10.99 -1.20
N GLY A 293 26.48 9.73 -0.99
CA GLY A 293 27.32 8.82 -0.21
C GLY A 293 26.52 7.83 0.62
#